data_6656a80bbde6bd624198144738c113e9
#
_entry.id   6656a80bbde6bd624198144738c113e9
#
_cell.length_a   1.000
_cell.length_b   1.000
_cell.length_c   1.000
_cell.angle_alpha   90.00
_cell.angle_beta   90.00
_cell.angle_gamma   90.00
#
_symmetry.space_group_name_H-M   'P 1'
#
loop_
_entity.id
_entity.type
_entity.pdbx_description
1 polymer ?
#
loop_
_entity_poly.entity_id
_entity_poly.type
_entity_poly.pdbx_seq_one_letter_code
_entity_poly.pdbx_strand_id
1 'polypeptide(L)'
;MKELKPIDYKLLFELMKDSHRSDRQIAKALGVSQPTVTRRRAMLEESYIDGYTVVPKFGQIGFEIVAFTFLKSKLGHLCGEEKTKALQKLKDWYNKQPNVVLVQEGRGIGWDSVCVSLHETYSDYASFIRTHDSDLADVIMESQTFQADLTPGVTIKPFNLKYLANLKTKEKKPSKSASLARD
;
A
#
# COMPACT_ATOMS: atom_id res chain seq x y z
N MET A 1 -8.15 -16.99 -9.58
CA MET A 1 -8.14 -16.73 -8.13
C MET A 1 -9.38 -17.36 -7.49
N LYS A 2 -9.24 -18.09 -6.39
CA LYS A 2 -10.41 -18.62 -5.66
C LYS A 2 -11.14 -17.44 -4.99
N GLU A 3 -12.45 -17.36 -5.13
CA GLU A 3 -13.25 -16.31 -4.50
C GLU A 3 -13.19 -16.44 -2.96
N LEU A 4 -12.94 -15.33 -2.25
CA LEU A 4 -12.90 -15.31 -0.80
C LEU A 4 -14.30 -15.49 -0.22
N LYS A 5 -14.42 -16.40 0.75
CA LYS A 5 -15.63 -16.62 1.52
C LYS A 5 -15.75 -15.63 2.68
N PRO A 6 -16.93 -15.41 3.26
CA PRO A 6 -17.09 -14.51 4.41
C PRO A 6 -16.15 -14.82 5.59
N ILE A 7 -15.84 -16.10 5.82
CA ILE A 7 -14.91 -16.52 6.86
C ILE A 7 -13.45 -16.08 6.57
N ASP A 8 -13.05 -16.02 5.29
CA ASP A 8 -11.72 -15.62 4.90
C ASP A 8 -11.48 -14.12 5.18
N TYR A 9 -12.48 -13.28 4.92
CA TYR A 9 -12.44 -11.86 5.31
C TYR A 9 -12.36 -11.68 6.83
N LYS A 10 -13.16 -12.44 7.60
CA LYS A 10 -13.11 -12.40 9.06
C LYS A 10 -11.73 -12.80 9.58
N LEU A 11 -11.14 -13.86 9.02
CA LEU A 11 -9.80 -14.30 9.37
C LEU A 11 -8.75 -13.25 9.02
N LEU A 12 -8.79 -12.68 7.81
CA LEU A 12 -7.89 -11.61 7.39
C LEU A 12 -7.97 -10.41 8.34
N PHE A 13 -9.18 -10.00 8.73
CA PHE A 13 -9.34 -8.89 9.67
C PHE A 13 -8.81 -9.19 11.08
N GLU A 14 -8.91 -10.42 11.57
CA GLU A 14 -8.28 -10.81 12.85
C GLU A 14 -6.75 -10.76 12.75
N LEU A 15 -6.16 -11.18 11.63
CA LEU A 15 -4.72 -11.07 11.37
C LEU A 15 -4.27 -9.60 11.22
N MET A 16 -5.08 -8.73 10.61
CA MET A 16 -4.80 -7.29 10.51
C MET A 16 -4.85 -6.58 11.87
N LYS A 17 -5.68 -7.06 12.81
CA LYS A 17 -5.71 -6.52 14.19
C LYS A 17 -4.45 -6.91 14.95
N ASP A 18 -4.05 -8.17 14.84
CA ASP A 18 -2.88 -8.74 15.51
C ASP A 18 -2.43 -10.01 14.80
N SER A 19 -1.34 -9.90 14.04
CA SER A 19 -0.76 -11.01 13.27
C SER A 19 -0.06 -12.06 14.15
N HIS A 20 0.25 -11.75 15.42
CA HIS A 20 0.87 -12.68 16.38
C HIS A 20 -0.11 -13.68 16.99
N ARG A 21 -1.42 -13.48 16.79
CA ARG A 21 -2.43 -14.42 17.32
C ARG A 21 -2.27 -15.81 16.71
N SER A 22 -2.28 -16.80 17.61
CA SER A 22 -2.25 -18.21 17.19
C SER A 22 -3.58 -18.60 16.51
N ASP A 23 -3.53 -19.61 15.65
CA ASP A 23 -4.72 -20.15 14.98
C ASP A 23 -5.78 -20.60 15.99
N ARG A 24 -5.38 -21.09 17.16
CA ARG A 24 -6.28 -21.46 18.26
C ARG A 24 -7.03 -20.25 18.81
N GLN A 25 -6.34 -19.12 19.01
CA GLN A 25 -6.97 -17.88 19.49
C GLN A 25 -7.94 -17.31 18.46
N ILE A 26 -7.56 -17.34 17.19
CA ILE A 26 -8.40 -16.88 16.08
C ILE A 26 -9.62 -17.80 15.92
N ALA A 27 -9.43 -19.11 16.00
CA ALA A 27 -10.51 -20.09 15.93
C ALA A 27 -11.58 -19.84 17.00
N LYS A 28 -11.14 -19.58 18.24
CA LYS A 28 -12.05 -19.20 19.36
C LYS A 28 -12.79 -17.90 19.06
N ALA A 29 -12.12 -16.89 18.52
CA ALA A 29 -12.73 -15.59 18.19
C ALA A 29 -13.76 -15.67 17.07
N LEU A 30 -13.54 -16.57 16.09
CA LEU A 30 -14.40 -16.74 14.92
C LEU A 30 -15.48 -17.83 15.10
N GLY A 31 -15.44 -18.58 16.19
CA GLY A 31 -16.39 -19.70 16.45
C GLY A 31 -16.23 -20.88 15.47
N VAL A 32 -15.00 -21.18 15.06
CA VAL A 32 -14.67 -22.27 14.13
C VAL A 32 -13.59 -23.18 14.71
N SER A 33 -13.33 -24.35 14.07
CA SER A 33 -12.26 -25.24 14.49
C SER A 33 -10.88 -24.70 14.11
N GLN A 34 -9.84 -24.99 14.92
CA GLN A 34 -8.45 -24.62 14.62
C GLN A 34 -7.97 -25.15 13.26
N PRO A 35 -8.21 -26.42 12.86
CA PRO A 35 -7.82 -26.90 11.53
C PRO A 35 -8.43 -26.10 10.39
N THR A 36 -9.65 -25.57 10.58
CA THR A 36 -10.28 -24.69 9.60
C THR A 36 -9.51 -23.39 9.45
N VAL A 37 -9.09 -22.76 10.56
CA VAL A 37 -8.27 -21.54 10.54
C VAL A 37 -6.93 -21.83 9.88
N THR A 38 -6.21 -22.86 10.29
CA THR A 38 -4.88 -23.21 9.75
C THR A 38 -4.92 -23.36 8.23
N ARG A 39 -5.86 -24.15 7.72
CA ARG A 39 -6.00 -24.34 6.26
C ARG A 39 -6.35 -23.06 5.51
N ARG A 40 -7.22 -22.20 6.09
CA ARG A 40 -7.62 -20.95 5.44
C ARG A 40 -6.54 -19.90 5.53
N ARG A 41 -5.80 -19.85 6.63
CA ARG A 41 -4.64 -18.98 6.80
C ARG A 41 -3.58 -19.30 5.75
N ALA A 42 -3.22 -20.56 5.58
CA ALA A 42 -2.28 -20.98 4.55
C ALA A 42 -2.71 -20.53 3.13
N MET A 43 -4.00 -20.67 2.80
CA MET A 43 -4.54 -20.20 1.51
C MET A 43 -4.46 -18.67 1.38
N LEU A 44 -4.72 -17.91 2.47
CA LEU A 44 -4.60 -16.46 2.45
C LEU A 44 -3.14 -16.01 2.31
N GLU A 45 -2.22 -16.66 2.98
CA GLU A 45 -0.78 -16.41 2.90
C GLU A 45 -0.22 -16.70 1.50
N GLU A 46 -0.72 -17.75 0.83
CA GLU A 46 -0.32 -18.09 -0.53
C GLU A 46 -0.79 -17.06 -1.58
N SER A 47 -1.99 -16.49 -1.41
CA SER A 47 -2.66 -15.78 -2.52
C SER A 47 -3.14 -14.36 -2.23
N TYR A 48 -3.16 -13.91 -0.98
CA TYR A 48 -3.80 -12.66 -0.56
C TYR A 48 -3.03 -11.85 0.49
N ILE A 49 -2.00 -12.40 1.08
CA ILE A 49 -1.14 -11.73 2.06
C ILE A 49 0.27 -11.65 1.48
N ASP A 50 0.74 -10.43 1.23
CA ASP A 50 2.11 -10.22 0.72
C ASP A 50 3.17 -10.47 1.80
N GLY A 51 2.82 -10.29 3.07
CA GLY A 51 3.75 -10.51 4.17
C GLY A 51 3.23 -10.02 5.51
N TYR A 52 4.04 -10.25 6.54
CA TYR A 52 3.84 -9.75 7.89
C TYR A 52 4.97 -8.80 8.25
N THR A 53 4.62 -7.64 8.80
CA THR A 53 5.59 -6.66 9.25
C THR A 53 5.14 -5.95 10.52
N VAL A 54 6.06 -5.25 11.16
CA VAL A 54 5.75 -4.35 12.27
C VAL A 54 5.51 -2.94 11.75
N VAL A 55 4.65 -2.20 12.42
CA VAL A 55 4.50 -0.75 12.20
C VAL A 55 5.20 -0.03 13.35
N PRO A 56 6.39 0.52 13.14
CA PRO A 56 7.14 1.20 14.18
C PRO A 56 6.51 2.56 14.52
N LYS A 57 6.92 3.11 15.65
CA LYS A 57 6.69 4.52 15.98
C LYS A 57 7.80 5.33 15.29
N PHE A 58 7.57 5.73 14.04
CA PHE A 58 8.59 6.29 13.15
C PHE A 58 9.41 7.41 13.79
N GLY A 59 8.77 8.39 14.45
CA GLY A 59 9.49 9.46 15.14
C GLY A 59 10.31 9.01 16.35
N GLN A 60 10.07 7.81 16.93
CA GLN A 60 10.89 7.28 18.01
C GLN A 60 12.12 6.49 17.53
N ILE A 61 12.15 6.13 16.25
CA ILE A 61 13.28 5.42 15.64
C ILE A 61 14.10 6.31 14.72
N GLY A 62 13.88 7.64 14.79
CA GLY A 62 14.74 8.63 14.14
C GLY A 62 14.19 9.23 12.85
N PHE A 63 13.01 8.86 12.37
CA PHE A 63 12.40 9.52 11.23
C PHE A 63 11.64 10.78 11.66
N GLU A 64 11.96 11.91 11.05
CA GLU A 64 11.33 13.21 11.33
C GLU A 64 10.27 13.56 10.28
N ILE A 65 10.42 13.05 9.04
CA ILE A 65 9.60 13.48 7.90
C ILE A 65 9.00 12.28 7.18
N VAL A 66 7.70 12.35 6.90
CA VAL A 66 7.08 11.60 5.80
C VAL A 66 6.76 12.55 4.66
N ALA A 67 7.27 12.25 3.47
CA ALA A 67 7.10 13.04 2.27
C ALA A 67 6.10 12.36 1.33
N PHE A 68 5.10 13.14 0.87
CA PHE A 68 4.15 12.75 -0.17
C PHE A 68 4.49 13.54 -1.43
N THR A 69 5.24 12.92 -2.33
CA THR A 69 5.66 13.55 -3.59
C THR A 69 4.69 13.18 -4.69
N PHE A 70 3.94 14.15 -5.15
CA PHE A 70 3.07 14.03 -6.30
C PHE A 70 3.89 14.19 -7.57
N LEU A 71 3.63 13.36 -8.56
CA LEU A 71 4.44 13.24 -9.76
C LEU A 71 3.56 13.37 -11.01
N LYS A 72 4.12 14.03 -12.01
CA LYS A 72 3.57 14.09 -13.36
C LYS A 72 4.58 13.46 -14.31
N SER A 73 4.25 12.32 -14.86
CA SER A 73 5.14 11.56 -15.72
C SER A 73 4.99 11.94 -17.18
N LYS A 74 6.03 11.68 -17.96
CA LYS A 74 6.00 11.76 -19.43
C LYS A 74 5.41 10.50 -20.07
N LEU A 75 5.07 9.46 -19.27
CA LEU A 75 4.60 8.15 -19.76
C LEU A 75 3.35 8.23 -20.63
N GLY A 76 2.49 9.22 -20.41
CA GLY A 76 1.31 9.47 -21.21
C GLY A 76 1.61 9.90 -22.66
N HIS A 77 2.81 10.42 -22.92
CA HIS A 77 3.28 10.89 -24.23
C HIS A 77 4.16 9.87 -24.94
N LEU A 78 4.53 8.77 -24.27
CA LEU A 78 5.39 7.72 -24.79
C LEU A 78 4.56 6.53 -25.29
N CYS A 79 5.05 5.83 -26.33
CA CYS A 79 4.42 4.66 -26.90
C CYS A 79 5.41 3.49 -27.04
N GLY A 80 4.88 2.27 -27.16
CA GLY A 80 5.66 1.07 -27.49
C GLY A 80 6.85 0.82 -26.56
N GLU A 81 8.02 0.60 -27.16
CA GLU A 81 9.25 0.29 -26.40
C GLU A 81 9.73 1.44 -25.52
N GLU A 82 9.57 2.70 -25.94
CA GLU A 82 10.00 3.86 -25.15
C GLU A 82 9.26 3.93 -23.83
N LYS A 83 7.94 3.72 -23.86
CA LYS A 83 7.12 3.66 -22.65
C LYS A 83 7.54 2.52 -21.73
N THR A 84 7.84 1.36 -22.30
CA THR A 84 8.27 0.18 -21.52
C THR A 84 9.62 0.44 -20.84
N LYS A 85 10.58 1.03 -21.57
CA LYS A 85 11.90 1.39 -21.02
C LYS A 85 11.79 2.45 -19.92
N ALA A 86 10.97 3.47 -20.13
CA ALA A 86 10.74 4.53 -19.14
C ALA A 86 10.10 3.97 -17.86
N LEU A 87 9.09 3.11 -17.99
CA LEU A 87 8.45 2.45 -16.86
C LEU A 87 9.42 1.53 -16.11
N GLN A 88 10.27 0.78 -16.83
CA GLN A 88 11.29 -0.06 -16.20
C GLN A 88 12.31 0.78 -15.43
N LYS A 89 12.78 1.89 -16.03
CA LYS A 89 13.69 2.84 -15.37
C LYS A 89 13.10 3.35 -14.03
N LEU A 90 11.83 3.76 -14.03
CA LEU A 90 11.13 4.19 -12.81
C LEU A 90 11.13 3.08 -11.76
N LYS A 91 10.72 1.87 -12.13
CA LYS A 91 10.68 0.72 -11.21
C LYS A 91 12.06 0.42 -10.63
N ASP A 92 13.10 0.39 -11.46
CA ASP A 92 14.46 0.08 -11.04
C ASP A 92 15.02 1.16 -10.11
N TRP A 93 14.71 2.42 -10.39
CA TRP A 93 15.15 3.53 -9.56
C TRP A 93 14.47 3.48 -8.17
N TYR A 94 13.14 3.39 -8.12
CA TYR A 94 12.41 3.35 -6.86
C TYR A 94 12.70 2.11 -6.01
N ASN A 95 12.89 0.95 -6.64
CA ASN A 95 13.25 -0.28 -5.93
C ASN A 95 14.63 -0.22 -5.25
N LYS A 96 15.50 0.70 -5.67
CA LYS A 96 16.81 0.96 -5.02
C LYS A 96 16.72 1.92 -3.85
N GLN A 97 15.57 2.56 -3.61
CA GLN A 97 15.40 3.55 -2.56
C GLN A 97 14.81 2.92 -1.30
N PRO A 98 15.62 2.65 -0.26
CA PRO A 98 15.13 1.95 0.94
C PRO A 98 14.16 2.79 1.79
N ASN A 99 14.17 4.10 1.61
CA ASN A 99 13.30 5.05 2.29
C ASN A 99 11.94 5.24 1.59
N VAL A 100 11.76 4.71 0.38
CA VAL A 100 10.48 4.76 -0.34
C VAL A 100 9.61 3.57 0.08
N VAL A 101 8.43 3.87 0.60
CA VAL A 101 7.49 2.86 1.13
C VAL A 101 6.30 2.62 0.22
N LEU A 102 6.03 3.53 -0.71
CA LEU A 102 4.96 3.40 -1.69
C LEU A 102 5.25 4.25 -2.92
N VAL A 103 5.04 3.67 -4.10
CA VAL A 103 4.86 4.45 -5.34
C VAL A 103 3.62 3.90 -6.03
N GLN A 104 2.64 4.75 -6.29
CA GLN A 104 1.36 4.33 -6.84
C GLN A 104 0.90 5.27 -7.94
N GLU A 105 0.54 4.70 -9.09
CA GLU A 105 -0.19 5.45 -10.12
C GLU A 105 -1.60 5.82 -9.61
N GLY A 106 -2.06 7.00 -9.99
CA GLY A 106 -3.36 7.52 -9.63
C GLY A 106 -3.82 8.61 -10.60
N ARG A 107 -4.97 9.19 -10.30
CA ARG A 107 -5.48 10.34 -11.07
C ARG A 107 -6.18 11.30 -10.12
N GLY A 108 -5.81 12.56 -10.17
CA GLY A 108 -6.45 13.60 -9.38
C GLY A 108 -5.59 14.85 -9.27
N ILE A 109 -6.20 15.99 -9.04
CA ILE A 109 -5.55 17.30 -8.83
C ILE A 109 -4.46 17.68 -9.85
N GLY A 110 -4.48 17.07 -11.05
CA GLY A 110 -3.47 17.32 -12.09
C GLY A 110 -2.22 16.45 -12.04
N TRP A 111 -2.14 15.49 -11.12
CA TRP A 111 -1.04 14.55 -10.93
C TRP A 111 -1.45 13.12 -11.35
N ASP A 112 -0.50 12.30 -11.75
CA ASP A 112 -0.73 10.95 -12.23
C ASP A 112 -0.13 9.85 -11.33
N SER A 113 0.68 10.22 -10.34
CA SER A 113 1.24 9.27 -9.37
C SER A 113 1.64 9.94 -8.07
N VAL A 114 1.85 9.14 -7.03
CA VAL A 114 2.35 9.57 -5.73
C VAL A 114 3.43 8.63 -5.24
N CYS A 115 4.51 9.21 -4.73
CA CYS A 115 5.56 8.54 -3.98
C CYS A 115 5.43 8.91 -2.50
N VAL A 116 5.54 7.92 -1.61
CA VAL A 116 5.62 8.14 -0.16
C VAL A 116 6.96 7.66 0.33
N SER A 117 7.72 8.57 0.97
CA SER A 117 9.05 8.29 1.49
C SER A 117 9.22 8.79 2.92
N LEU A 118 10.13 8.15 3.66
CA LEU A 118 10.47 8.47 5.04
C LEU A 118 11.90 8.99 5.10
N HIS A 119 12.13 10.05 5.89
CA HIS A 119 13.43 10.69 6.02
C HIS A 119 13.76 11.00 7.48
N GLU A 120 15.04 10.81 7.84
CA GLU A 120 15.53 11.10 9.18
C GLU A 120 15.62 12.60 9.42
N THR A 121 15.99 13.37 8.37
CA THR A 121 16.15 14.83 8.46
C THR A 121 15.67 15.53 7.19
N TYR A 122 15.50 16.84 7.27
CA TYR A 122 15.26 17.66 6.08
C TYR A 122 16.42 17.61 5.07
N SER A 123 17.66 17.51 5.53
CA SER A 123 18.84 17.39 4.67
C SER A 123 18.82 16.08 3.86
N ASP A 124 18.41 15.00 4.50
CA ASP A 124 18.23 13.70 3.86
C ASP A 124 17.13 13.76 2.79
N TYR A 125 15.96 14.32 3.13
CA TYR A 125 14.90 14.58 2.15
C TYR A 125 15.39 15.44 0.98
N ALA A 126 16.09 16.56 1.25
CA ALA A 126 16.57 17.46 0.21
C ALA A 126 17.60 16.80 -0.73
N SER A 127 18.38 15.87 -0.22
CA SER A 127 19.29 15.06 -1.03
C SER A 127 18.56 14.05 -1.89
N PHE A 128 17.57 13.37 -1.30
CA PHE A 128 16.72 12.43 -2.03
C PHE A 128 16.00 13.10 -3.20
N ILE A 129 15.33 14.23 -2.97
CA ILE A 129 14.53 14.87 -4.03
C ILE A 129 15.41 15.44 -5.16
N ARG A 130 16.61 15.97 -4.85
CA ARG A 130 17.57 16.40 -5.87
C ARG A 130 18.02 15.24 -6.76
N THR A 131 18.33 14.09 -6.15
CA THR A 131 18.72 12.88 -6.90
C THR A 131 17.56 12.36 -7.73
N HIS A 132 16.36 12.30 -7.15
CA HIS A 132 15.13 11.94 -7.86
C HIS A 132 14.91 12.81 -9.11
N ASP A 133 14.94 14.13 -8.96
CA ASP A 133 14.66 15.06 -10.06
C ASP A 133 15.75 15.04 -11.12
N SER A 134 17.02 14.79 -10.73
CA SER A 134 18.14 14.64 -11.65
C SER A 134 18.07 13.34 -12.45
N ASP A 135 17.92 12.21 -11.74
CA ASP A 135 18.01 10.88 -12.36
C ASP A 135 16.79 10.53 -13.22
N LEU A 136 15.64 11.11 -12.88
CA LEU A 136 14.36 10.85 -13.55
C LEU A 136 13.86 12.00 -14.43
N ALA A 137 14.71 13.01 -14.71
CA ALA A 137 14.37 14.18 -15.54
C ALA A 137 13.84 13.85 -16.93
N ASP A 138 14.24 12.72 -17.50
CA ASP A 138 13.78 12.24 -18.81
C ASP A 138 12.38 11.59 -18.76
N VAL A 139 11.95 11.09 -17.60
CA VAL A 139 10.67 10.37 -17.43
C VAL A 139 9.66 11.08 -16.55
N ILE A 140 10.12 11.94 -15.63
CA ILE A 140 9.26 12.81 -14.80
C ILE A 140 9.26 14.21 -15.40
N MET A 141 8.07 14.79 -15.53
CA MET A 141 7.86 16.15 -16.04
C MET A 141 7.88 17.17 -14.90
N GLU A 142 7.23 16.84 -13.79
CA GLU A 142 7.04 17.73 -12.66
C GLU A 142 6.88 16.91 -11.38
N SER A 143 7.42 17.41 -10.28
CA SER A 143 7.23 16.86 -8.94
C SER A 143 6.85 17.95 -7.94
N GLN A 144 5.98 17.62 -7.00
CA GLN A 144 5.62 18.51 -5.89
C GLN A 144 5.42 17.70 -4.62
N THR A 145 6.03 18.15 -3.53
CA THR A 145 6.02 17.40 -2.28
C THR A 145 5.27 18.13 -1.17
N PHE A 146 4.39 17.39 -0.51
CA PHE A 146 3.85 17.72 0.81
C PHE A 146 4.64 16.96 1.87
N GLN A 147 5.26 17.67 2.81
CA GLN A 147 6.01 17.11 3.92
C GLN A 147 5.16 17.16 5.19
N ALA A 148 5.11 16.04 5.92
CA ALA A 148 4.45 15.97 7.21
C ALA A 148 5.46 15.55 8.27
N ASP A 149 5.40 16.24 9.41
CA ASP A 149 6.24 16.00 10.58
C ASP A 149 5.79 14.72 11.32
N LEU A 150 6.74 13.87 11.65
CA LEU A 150 6.56 12.64 12.42
C LEU A 150 6.96 12.79 13.89
N THR A 151 7.32 14.00 14.34
CA THR A 151 7.66 14.27 15.73
C THR A 151 6.51 13.85 16.66
N PRO A 152 6.81 13.22 17.81
CA PRO A 152 5.79 12.83 18.76
C PRO A 152 4.87 14.01 19.17
N GLY A 153 3.55 13.79 19.10
CA GLY A 153 2.53 14.80 19.45
C GLY A 153 1.90 15.53 18.26
N VAL A 154 2.48 15.47 17.07
CA VAL A 154 1.93 16.10 15.86
C VAL A 154 0.99 15.15 15.10
N THR A 155 1.22 13.85 15.19
CA THR A 155 0.41 12.84 14.49
C THR A 155 -1.00 12.75 15.05
N ILE A 156 -2.00 13.11 14.24
CA ILE A 156 -3.43 13.02 14.60
C ILE A 156 -3.89 11.56 14.68
N LYS A 157 -3.50 10.75 13.69
CA LYS A 157 -3.80 9.32 13.64
C LYS A 157 -2.61 8.58 13.03
N PRO A 158 -1.92 7.73 13.81
CA PRO A 158 -0.75 7.02 13.30
C PRO A 158 -1.14 6.03 12.21
N PHE A 159 -0.25 5.83 11.25
CA PHE A 159 -0.43 4.84 10.20
C PHE A 159 -0.55 3.43 10.80
N ASN A 160 -1.63 2.72 10.49
CA ASN A 160 -1.79 1.32 10.87
C ASN A 160 -2.95 0.68 10.10
N LEU A 161 -2.71 -0.45 9.48
CA LEU A 161 -3.72 -1.20 8.72
C LEU A 161 -4.81 -1.84 9.61
N LYS A 162 -4.54 -2.00 10.93
CA LYS A 162 -5.55 -2.53 11.88
C LYS A 162 -6.87 -1.76 11.86
N TYR A 163 -6.86 -0.48 11.47
CA TYR A 163 -8.09 0.31 11.38
C TYR A 163 -9.05 -0.22 10.32
N LEU A 164 -8.53 -0.80 9.25
CA LEU A 164 -9.33 -1.39 8.18
C LEU A 164 -10.05 -2.67 8.64
N ALA A 165 -9.54 -3.34 9.66
CA ALA A 165 -10.17 -4.54 10.22
C ALA A 165 -11.54 -4.29 10.85
N ASN A 166 -11.90 -3.03 11.09
CA ASN A 166 -13.21 -2.63 11.60
C ASN A 166 -14.19 -2.22 10.49
N LEU A 167 -13.75 -2.22 9.22
CA LEU A 167 -14.65 -2.01 8.10
C LEU A 167 -15.65 -3.18 8.05
N LYS A 168 -16.94 -2.84 8.09
CA LYS A 168 -17.98 -3.85 7.84
C LYS A 168 -17.77 -4.41 6.44
N THR A 169 -17.61 -5.71 6.32
CA THR A 169 -17.68 -6.39 5.04
C THR A 169 -19.05 -6.07 4.43
N LYS A 170 -19.07 -5.22 3.41
CA LYS A 170 -20.26 -5.08 2.59
C LYS A 170 -20.48 -6.46 1.96
N GLU A 171 -21.52 -7.16 2.40
CA GLU A 171 -22.00 -8.33 1.68
C GLU A 171 -22.20 -7.86 0.24
N LYS A 172 -21.40 -8.36 -0.68
CA LYS A 172 -21.65 -8.17 -2.10
C LYS A 172 -23.01 -8.80 -2.36
N LYS A 173 -24.06 -7.97 -2.51
CA LYS A 173 -25.30 -8.44 -3.13
C LYS A 173 -24.90 -9.08 -4.45
N PRO A 174 -25.34 -10.33 -4.73
CA PRO A 174 -25.06 -10.95 -6.01
C PRO A 174 -25.51 -9.98 -7.09
N SER A 175 -24.61 -9.63 -8.01
CA SER A 175 -24.94 -8.83 -9.18
C SER A 175 -26.05 -9.58 -9.91
N LYS A 176 -27.24 -8.99 -9.99
CA LYS A 176 -28.26 -9.45 -10.92
C LYS A 176 -27.66 -9.25 -12.33
N SER A 177 -27.01 -10.30 -12.82
CA SER A 177 -26.62 -10.37 -14.21
C SER A 177 -27.88 -10.42 -15.05
N ALA A 178 -28.10 -9.39 -15.83
CA ALA A 178 -28.76 -9.34 -17.11
C ALA A 178 -29.60 -10.58 -17.51
N SER A 179 -30.89 -10.55 -17.21
CA SER A 179 -31.91 -11.19 -18.02
C SER A 179 -32.53 -10.09 -18.88
N LEU A 180 -31.88 -9.72 -19.95
CA LEU A 180 -32.45 -8.90 -21.02
C LEU A 180 -31.85 -9.41 -22.32
N ALA A 181 -32.47 -10.42 -22.87
CA ALA A 181 -32.53 -10.69 -24.30
C ALA A 181 -33.41 -11.89 -24.55
N ARG A 182 -34.66 -11.63 -24.89
CA ARG A 182 -35.55 -12.39 -25.83
C ARG A 182 -36.97 -11.92 -25.60
N ASP A 183 -37.35 -10.96 -26.40
CA ASP A 183 -38.53 -10.99 -27.25
C ASP A 183 -38.39 -9.90 -28.31
#